data_84e4f9f95f5df72b6eaa7c7f1706b07a
#
_entry.id   84e4f9f95f5df72b6eaa7c7f1706b07a
#
_cell.length_a   1.000
_cell.length_b   1.000
_cell.length_c   1.000
_cell.angle_alpha   90.00
_cell.angle_beta   90.00
_cell.angle_gamma   90.00
#
_symmetry.space_group_name_H-M   'P 1'
#
loop_
_entity.id
_entity.type
_entity.pdbx_description
1 polymer ?
#
loop_
_entity_poly.entity_id
_entity_poly.type
_entity_poly.pdbx_seq_one_letter_code
_entity_poly.pdbx_strand_id
1 'polypeptide(L)'
;VISIVELKRRFRLLRKKRNLTQQAFAAKAALDYKFYQYLESPRKKQIWLETVDRIASAHRMEAWQLLHPNFLGYCKVKVAGKKSTRRRK
;
A
#
# COMPACT_ATOMS: atom_id res chain seq x y z
N VAL A 1 -14.03 -1.33 -11.58
CA VAL A 1 -13.13 -2.48 -11.60
C VAL A 1 -11.69 -2.01 -11.56
N ILE A 2 -10.90 -2.56 -10.66
CA ILE A 2 -9.49 -2.20 -10.55
C ILE A 2 -8.65 -3.18 -11.35
N SER A 3 -7.71 -2.66 -12.13
CA SER A 3 -6.79 -3.50 -12.89
C SER A 3 -5.50 -3.70 -12.11
N ILE A 4 -4.72 -4.69 -12.53
CA ILE A 4 -3.40 -4.93 -11.95
C ILE A 4 -2.50 -3.70 -12.14
N VAL A 5 -2.58 -3.07 -13.30
CA VAL A 5 -1.78 -1.88 -13.57
C VAL A 5 -2.13 -0.76 -12.59
N GLU A 6 -3.42 -0.56 -12.35
CA GLU A 6 -3.86 0.46 -11.40
C GLU A 6 -3.43 0.13 -9.98
N LEU A 7 -3.51 -1.14 -9.59
CA LEU A 7 -3.11 -1.56 -8.25
C LEU A 7 -1.62 -1.31 -8.01
N LYS A 8 -0.79 -1.63 -9.00
CA LYS A 8 0.64 -1.35 -8.91
C LYS A 8 0.91 0.14 -8.77
N ARG A 9 0.15 0.96 -9.51
CA ARG A 9 0.27 2.41 -9.40
C ARG A 9 -0.06 2.86 -7.98
N ARG A 10 -1.07 2.27 -7.37
CA ARG A 10 -1.47 2.62 -6.00
C ARG A 10 -0.39 2.25 -4.99
N PHE A 11 0.26 1.11 -5.19
CA PHE A 11 1.38 0.73 -4.31
C PHE A 11 2.48 1.79 -4.37
N ARG A 12 2.83 2.23 -5.57
CA ARG A 12 3.86 3.25 -5.73
C ARG A 12 3.43 4.58 -5.10
N LEU A 13 2.18 4.97 -5.27
CA LEU A 13 1.68 6.20 -4.68
C LEU A 13 1.74 6.15 -3.16
N LEU A 14 1.31 5.03 -2.59
CA LEU A 14 1.33 4.87 -1.14
C LEU A 14 2.76 4.92 -0.62
N ARG A 15 3.68 4.24 -1.31
CA ARG A 15 5.08 4.24 -0.94
C ARG A 15 5.66 5.65 -0.95
N LYS A 16 5.40 6.40 -2.01
CA LYS A 16 5.93 7.75 -2.16
C LYS A 16 5.33 8.71 -1.15
N LYS A 17 4.04 8.54 -0.84
CA LYS A 17 3.40 9.37 0.17
C LYS A 17 4.04 9.19 1.54
N ARG A 18 4.59 8.01 1.80
CA ARG A 18 5.23 7.72 3.08
C ARG A 18 6.73 7.93 3.02
N ASN A 19 7.25 8.43 1.90
CA ASN A 19 8.68 8.67 1.69
C ASN A 19 9.52 7.42 1.92
N LEU A 20 9.05 6.28 1.40
CA LEU A 20 9.72 5.01 1.58
C LEU A 20 10.38 4.56 0.29
N THR A 21 11.56 3.97 0.40
CA THR A 21 12.18 3.27 -0.71
C THR A 21 11.45 1.96 -0.93
N GLN A 22 11.69 1.30 -2.07
CA GLN A 22 11.10 -0.02 -2.31
C GLN A 22 11.50 -1.00 -1.23
N GLN A 23 12.76 -0.95 -0.80
CA GLN A 23 13.26 -1.87 0.21
C GLN A 23 12.57 -1.64 1.56
N ALA A 24 12.43 -0.38 1.96
CA ALA A 24 11.78 -0.05 3.22
C ALA A 24 10.28 -0.41 3.19
N PHE A 25 9.64 -0.17 2.04
CA PHE A 25 8.22 -0.51 1.90
C PHE A 25 8.00 -2.01 2.00
N ALA A 26 8.88 -2.79 1.35
CA ALA A 26 8.79 -4.24 1.41
C ALA A 26 9.00 -4.74 2.84
N ALA A 27 9.99 -4.21 3.53
CA ALA A 27 10.27 -4.61 4.90
C ALA A 27 9.08 -4.32 5.81
N LYS A 28 8.45 -3.17 5.63
CA LYS A 28 7.30 -2.79 6.45
C LYS A 28 6.13 -3.74 6.26
N ALA A 29 5.96 -4.26 5.06
CA ALA A 29 4.87 -5.19 4.75
C ALA A 29 5.28 -6.65 4.94
N ALA A 30 6.47 -6.90 5.47
CA ALA A 30 7.02 -8.24 5.65
C ALA A 30 7.13 -9.00 4.33
N LEU A 31 7.53 -8.31 3.28
CA LEU A 31 7.71 -8.88 1.96
C LEU A 31 9.19 -8.88 1.60
N ASP A 32 9.58 -9.87 0.79
CA ASP A 32 10.94 -9.91 0.27
C ASP A 32 11.16 -8.74 -0.69
N TYR A 33 12.32 -8.10 -0.61
CA TYR A 33 12.62 -6.93 -1.43
C TYR A 33 12.54 -7.24 -2.92
N LYS A 34 13.14 -8.33 -3.35
CA LYS A 34 13.13 -8.71 -4.77
C LYS A 34 11.72 -9.01 -5.24
N PHE A 35 10.93 -9.63 -4.39
CA PHE A 35 9.53 -9.89 -4.72
C PHE A 35 8.77 -8.57 -4.90
N TYR A 36 9.01 -7.61 -4.01
CA TYR A 36 8.32 -6.33 -4.12
C TYR A 36 8.77 -5.54 -5.36
N GLN A 37 10.07 -5.58 -5.67
CA GLN A 37 10.54 -4.96 -6.91
C GLN A 37 9.82 -5.56 -8.11
N TYR A 38 9.70 -6.87 -8.12
CA TYR A 38 9.01 -7.56 -9.20
C TYR A 38 7.53 -7.17 -9.22
N LEU A 39 6.94 -7.00 -8.05
CA LEU A 39 5.55 -6.60 -7.91
C LEU A 39 5.27 -5.24 -8.55
N GLU A 40 6.19 -4.30 -8.43
CA GLU A 40 6.03 -2.98 -9.05
C GLU A 40 6.39 -2.99 -10.53
N SER A 41 7.04 -4.02 -11.02
CA SER A 41 7.48 -4.06 -12.40
C SER A 41 6.31 -4.39 -13.34
N PRO A 42 6.41 -4.03 -14.62
CA PRO A 42 5.33 -4.35 -15.55
C PRO A 42 5.20 -5.84 -15.86
N ARG A 43 6.16 -6.66 -15.43
CA ARG A 43 6.12 -8.09 -15.69
C ARG A 43 5.10 -8.84 -14.86
N LYS A 44 4.86 -8.37 -13.63
CA LYS A 44 3.96 -9.08 -12.73
C LYS A 44 2.53 -8.94 -13.21
N LYS A 45 1.87 -10.06 -13.45
CA LYS A 45 0.51 -10.08 -13.99
C LYS A 45 -0.53 -10.54 -12.99
N GLN A 46 -0.12 -11.04 -11.85
CA GLN A 46 -1.03 -11.49 -10.81
C GLN A 46 -0.54 -10.95 -9.47
N ILE A 47 -1.48 -10.56 -8.64
CA ILE A 47 -1.17 -10.12 -7.29
C ILE A 47 -2.14 -10.84 -6.37
N TRP A 48 -1.60 -11.58 -5.41
CA TRP A 48 -2.42 -12.33 -4.47
C TRP A 48 -3.06 -11.40 -3.47
N LEU A 49 -4.27 -11.71 -3.09
CA LEU A 49 -4.98 -10.91 -2.10
C LEU A 49 -4.22 -10.85 -0.78
N GLU A 50 -3.54 -11.92 -0.43
CA GLU A 50 -2.70 -11.93 0.78
C GLU A 50 -1.64 -10.83 0.72
N THR A 51 -1.03 -10.62 -0.44
CA THR A 51 -0.03 -9.57 -0.63
C THR A 51 -0.67 -8.19 -0.46
N VAL A 52 -1.85 -7.99 -1.04
CA VAL A 52 -2.59 -6.73 -0.89
C VAL A 52 -2.89 -6.49 0.58
N ASP A 53 -3.32 -7.52 1.28
CA ASP A 53 -3.66 -7.41 2.69
C ASP A 53 -2.44 -7.04 3.53
N ARG A 54 -1.29 -7.64 3.26
CA ARG A 54 -0.06 -7.31 4.00
C ARG A 54 0.34 -5.85 3.79
N ILE A 55 0.26 -5.38 2.55
CA ILE A 55 0.59 -4.00 2.25
C ILE A 55 -0.39 -3.05 2.94
N ALA A 56 -1.68 -3.35 2.86
CA ALA A 56 -2.69 -2.52 3.50
C ALA A 56 -2.47 -2.49 5.02
N SER A 57 -2.27 -3.64 5.62
CA SER A 57 -2.09 -3.74 7.07
C SER A 57 -0.87 -2.97 7.54
N ALA A 58 0.22 -3.01 6.76
CA ALA A 58 1.43 -2.27 7.10
C ALA A 58 1.19 -0.77 7.19
N HIS A 59 0.16 -0.29 6.52
CA HIS A 59 -0.18 1.13 6.50
C HIS A 59 -1.50 1.41 7.21
N ARG A 60 -1.94 0.47 8.05
CA ARG A 60 -3.15 0.61 8.86
C ARG A 60 -4.39 0.83 8.01
N MET A 61 -4.45 0.13 6.89
CA MET A 61 -5.60 0.16 6.00
C MET A 61 -6.16 -1.25 5.88
N GLU A 62 -7.41 -1.32 5.45
CA GLU A 62 -8.01 -2.59 5.08
C GLU A 62 -7.76 -2.83 3.60
N ALA A 63 -7.70 -4.11 3.20
CA ALA A 63 -7.46 -4.42 1.79
C ALA A 63 -8.50 -3.76 0.88
N TRP A 64 -9.78 -3.73 1.30
CA TRP A 64 -10.83 -3.14 0.47
C TRP A 64 -10.61 -1.64 0.25
N GLN A 65 -9.99 -0.95 1.21
CA GLN A 65 -9.71 0.48 1.05
C GLN A 65 -8.65 0.71 -0.03
N LEU A 66 -7.67 -0.18 -0.08
CA LEU A 66 -6.62 -0.09 -1.08
C LEU A 66 -7.19 -0.34 -2.48
N LEU A 67 -8.24 -1.15 -2.57
CA LEU A 67 -8.87 -1.48 -3.84
C LEU A 67 -10.02 -0.56 -4.21
N HIS A 68 -10.45 0.29 -3.29
CA HIS A 68 -11.62 1.14 -3.49
C HIS A 68 -11.32 2.28 -4.48
N PRO A 69 -12.31 2.71 -5.27
CA PRO A 69 -12.07 3.83 -6.18
C PRO A 69 -11.59 5.10 -5.48
N ASN A 70 -11.98 5.30 -4.22
CA ASN A 70 -11.57 6.46 -3.45
C ASN A 70 -10.32 6.20 -2.62
N PHE A 71 -9.38 5.44 -3.17
CA PHE A 71 -8.14 5.07 -2.50
C PHE A 71 -7.41 6.28 -1.90
N LEU A 72 -7.30 7.36 -2.65
CA LEU A 72 -6.56 8.53 -2.16
C LEU A 72 -7.22 9.16 -0.94
N GLY A 73 -8.53 9.10 -0.86
CA GLY A 73 -9.25 9.60 0.30
C GLY A 73 -8.90 8.81 1.56
N TYR A 74 -8.89 7.50 1.45
CA TYR A 74 -8.53 6.65 2.58
C TYR A 74 -7.08 6.80 2.97
N CYS A 75 -6.22 6.98 1.99
CA CYS A 75 -4.81 7.21 2.23
C CYS A 75 -4.60 8.49 3.04
N LYS A 76 -5.32 9.56 2.69
CA LYS A 76 -5.22 10.81 3.41
C LYS A 76 -5.76 10.69 4.82
N VAL A 77 -6.85 9.99 4.98
CA VAL A 77 -7.46 9.80 6.31
C VAL A 77 -6.47 9.13 7.24
N LYS A 78 -5.77 8.11 6.74
CA LYS A 78 -4.78 7.43 7.56
C LYS A 78 -3.67 8.36 7.99
N VAL A 79 -3.19 9.18 7.08
CA VAL A 79 -2.12 10.11 7.40
C VAL A 79 -2.60 11.14 8.43
N ALA A 80 -3.79 11.67 8.23
CA ALA A 80 -4.33 12.68 9.14
C ALA A 80 -4.60 12.10 10.52
N GLY A 81 -4.98 10.86 10.59
CA GLY A 81 -5.38 10.24 11.85
C GLY A 81 -4.28 10.06 12.85
N LYS A 82 -3.07 10.31 12.46
CA LYS A 82 -2.01 10.14 13.38
C LYS A 82 -1.97 11.16 14.41
N LYS A 83 -2.64 12.02 14.34
CA LYS A 83 -2.66 12.92 15.37
C LYS A 83 -3.69 12.66 16.25
N SER A 84 -3.66 11.90 16.09
CA SER A 84 -4.33 11.95 16.67
C SER A 84 -4.57 11.33 17.31
N THR A 85 -4.18 10.82 17.35
CA THR A 85 -4.21 10.59 17.94
C THR A 85 -4.35 10.42 18.61
N ARG A 86 -4.14 10.37 18.71
CA ARG A 86 -3.94 10.55 19.34
C ARG A 86 -4.32 10.65 20.01
N ARG A 87 -4.35 10.54 20.14
CA ARG A 87 -4.46 10.83 20.76
C ARG A 87 -4.93 10.64 21.43
N ARG A 88 -4.94 10.45 21.57
CA ARG A 88 -5.12 10.48 22.10
C ARG A 88 -5.40 10.18 22.64
N LYS A 89 -5.40 9.92 22.84
CA LYS A 89 -5.32 9.87 23.13
C LYS A 89 -5.38 9.85 23.49
#